data_1ed6039f6be0732756fcface21e90d5d
#
_entry.id   1ed6039f6be0732756fcface21e90d5d
#
_cell.length_a   1.000
_cell.length_b   1.000
_cell.length_c   1.000
_cell.angle_alpha   90.00
_cell.angle_beta   90.00
_cell.angle_gamma   90.00
#
_symmetry.space_group_name_H-M   'P 1'
#
loop_
_entity.id
_entity.type
_entity.pdbx_description
1 polymer ?
#
loop_
_entity_poly.entity_id
_entity_poly.type
_entity_poly.pdbx_seq_one_letter_code
_entity_poly.pdbx_strand_id
1 'polypeptide(L)'
;QYLLSASFTAHTSHSSLFVTEQNNMYINHLADYMAGDLSWMEERYSHLKEQSLLWQPPTLESANTPRCTMDGKPTIMLSANNYLNLTTHPKVVEASIAATRKYGAGSGSVRAIAGTMDIHLEAERKVAEFKGVESALIYSAGYTVNVGLIPSLVQGKEDIIISDELNHGSIIDGVRLTKAKRAVFPHNDMGALEQVLKENDESDRKLIIVDGVFSMDGDICPLDELTALAEEHNAMVMVDDCHGEGVLGDGGRGIVDHFKLQGRVDFEGGSFSKH
;
A
#
# COMPACT_ATOMS: atom_id res chain seq x y z
N GLN A 1 -5.19 -2.84 4.55
CA GLN A 1 -4.92 -2.79 5.99
C GLN A 1 -4.93 -4.20 6.56
N TYR A 2 -3.96 -5.00 6.23
CA TYR A 2 -3.75 -6.22 6.97
C TYR A 2 -2.88 -5.89 8.15
N LEU A 3 -3.47 -6.01 9.34
CA LEU A 3 -2.73 -6.34 10.52
C LEU A 3 -1.68 -7.39 10.14
N LEU A 4 -0.47 -6.96 9.97
CA LEU A 4 0.67 -7.78 10.28
C LEU A 4 0.44 -8.19 11.74
N SER A 5 -0.02 -9.42 11.94
CA SER A 5 0.32 -10.13 13.15
C SER A 5 1.84 -10.25 13.10
N ALA A 6 2.54 -9.21 13.53
CA ALA A 6 3.91 -9.35 13.91
C ALA A 6 3.89 -10.30 15.12
N SER A 7 3.98 -11.60 14.86
CA SER A 7 4.35 -12.56 15.86
C SER A 7 5.80 -12.25 16.21
N PHE A 8 6.00 -11.42 17.22
CA PHE A 8 7.27 -11.39 17.91
C PHE A 8 7.41 -12.72 18.62
N THR A 9 8.09 -13.67 18.01
CA THR A 9 8.62 -14.83 18.71
C THR A 9 9.82 -14.35 19.51
N ALA A 10 9.61 -13.98 20.76
CA ALA A 10 10.68 -14.06 21.73
C ALA A 10 11.06 -15.53 21.84
N HIS A 11 12.31 -15.89 21.57
CA HIS A 11 12.84 -17.21 21.80
C HIS A 11 12.90 -17.51 23.30
N THR A 12 11.75 -17.81 23.87
CA THR A 12 11.60 -18.69 25.00
C THR A 12 10.47 -19.64 24.66
N SER A 13 10.75 -20.92 24.75
CA SER A 13 9.79 -22.00 24.50
C SER A 13 8.41 -21.65 25.09
N HIS A 14 7.37 -21.60 24.23
CA HIS A 14 5.94 -21.48 24.55
C HIS A 14 5.43 -20.08 24.91
N SER A 15 5.06 -19.29 23.94
CA SER A 15 3.76 -18.60 23.86
C SER A 15 3.76 -17.45 22.84
N SER A 16 2.77 -17.44 21.97
CA SER A 16 2.42 -16.31 21.09
C SER A 16 1.72 -15.22 21.90
N LEU A 17 2.20 -13.98 21.83
CA LEU A 17 1.61 -12.83 22.50
C LEU A 17 0.59 -12.15 21.58
N PHE A 18 -0.69 -12.19 21.97
CA PHE A 18 -1.71 -11.29 21.46
C PHE A 18 -1.99 -10.22 22.53
N VAL A 19 -1.86 -8.94 22.19
CA VAL A 19 -2.18 -7.85 23.11
C VAL A 19 -3.68 -7.53 22.98
N THR A 20 -4.47 -7.95 23.96
CA THR A 20 -5.87 -7.56 24.14
C THR A 20 -6.07 -7.01 25.54
N GLU A 21 -7.11 -6.23 25.79
CA GLU A 21 -7.40 -5.65 27.14
C GLU A 21 -7.49 -6.71 28.26
N GLN A 22 -7.79 -7.96 27.93
CA GLN A 22 -7.81 -9.07 28.89
C GLN A 22 -6.39 -9.50 29.33
N ASN A 23 -5.33 -9.03 28.69
CA ASN A 23 -3.95 -9.49 28.90
C ASN A 23 -3.08 -8.55 29.74
N ASN A 24 -3.65 -7.53 30.40
CA ASN A 24 -2.87 -6.68 31.34
C ASN A 24 -2.14 -7.50 32.43
N MET A 25 -2.67 -8.67 32.80
CA MET A 25 -2.02 -9.56 33.77
C MET A 25 -0.76 -10.23 33.21
N TYR A 26 -0.69 -10.42 31.87
CA TYR A 26 0.48 -11.03 31.21
C TYR A 26 1.61 -10.03 30.93
N ILE A 27 1.28 -8.76 30.73
CA ILE A 27 2.30 -7.71 30.49
C ILE A 27 3.14 -7.51 31.76
N ASN A 28 2.52 -7.49 32.93
CA ASN A 28 3.24 -7.37 34.20
C ASN A 28 4.14 -8.58 34.49
N HIS A 29 3.79 -9.78 34.01
CA HIS A 29 4.61 -10.98 34.17
C HIS A 29 5.77 -11.07 33.16
N LEU A 30 5.63 -10.44 32.00
CA LEU A 30 6.67 -10.42 30.98
C LEU A 30 7.79 -9.45 31.30
N ALA A 31 7.51 -8.36 32.01
CA ALA A 31 8.53 -7.42 32.45
C ALA A 31 9.63 -8.11 33.33
N ASP A 32 9.25 -9.14 34.07
CA ASP A 32 10.18 -9.91 34.89
C ASP A 32 11.10 -10.87 34.11
N TYR A 33 10.78 -11.14 32.84
CA TYR A 33 11.51 -12.08 31.97
C TYR A 33 12.28 -11.43 30.80
N MET A 34 12.13 -10.14 30.58
CA MET A 34 12.77 -9.47 29.42
C MET A 34 14.09 -8.81 29.84
N ALA A 35 15.14 -9.04 29.08
CA ALA A 35 16.48 -8.53 29.32
C ALA A 35 16.64 -6.99 29.14
N GLY A 36 15.55 -6.24 28.96
CA GLY A 36 15.55 -4.79 28.77
C GLY A 36 14.43 -4.09 29.54
N ASP A 37 14.67 -2.84 29.93
CA ASP A 37 13.66 -2.00 30.54
C ASP A 37 12.60 -1.59 29.50
N LEU A 38 11.37 -2.06 29.68
CA LEU A 38 10.21 -1.74 28.84
C LEU A 38 9.22 -0.78 29.51
N SER A 39 9.57 -0.21 30.66
CA SER A 39 8.72 0.74 31.40
C SER A 39 8.26 1.92 30.53
N TRP A 40 9.09 2.33 29.57
CA TRP A 40 8.74 3.38 28.61
C TRP A 40 7.49 3.06 27.76
N MET A 41 7.23 1.78 27.48
CA MET A 41 6.02 1.35 26.73
C MET A 41 4.77 1.56 27.59
N GLU A 42 4.84 1.18 28.87
CA GLU A 42 3.76 1.33 29.82
C GLU A 42 3.47 2.81 30.11
N GLU A 43 4.52 3.62 30.29
CA GLU A 43 4.40 5.07 30.41
C GLU A 43 3.76 5.69 29.18
N ARG A 44 4.21 5.29 27.96
CA ARG A 44 3.64 5.78 26.69
C ARG A 44 2.19 5.38 26.53
N TYR A 45 1.84 4.12 26.83
CA TYR A 45 0.45 3.65 26.77
C TYR A 45 -0.45 4.44 27.72
N SER A 46 -0.03 4.61 28.97
CA SER A 46 -0.76 5.34 30.00
C SER A 46 -0.96 6.80 29.58
N HIS A 47 0.09 7.44 29.08
CA HIS A 47 0.01 8.81 28.56
C HIS A 47 -1.01 8.94 27.40
N LEU A 48 -0.97 8.03 26.41
CA LEU A 48 -1.93 8.04 25.30
C LEU A 48 -3.37 7.84 25.78
N LYS A 49 -3.57 6.98 26.79
CA LYS A 49 -4.89 6.72 27.40
C LYS A 49 -5.41 7.96 28.13
N GLU A 50 -4.59 8.60 28.95
CA GLU A 50 -4.93 9.82 29.70
C GLU A 50 -5.28 10.98 28.76
N GLN A 51 -4.59 11.11 27.63
CA GLN A 51 -4.83 12.14 26.62
C GLN A 51 -5.99 11.79 25.66
N SER A 52 -6.67 10.66 25.86
CA SER A 52 -7.71 10.15 24.93
C SER A 52 -7.20 10.00 23.49
N LEU A 53 -5.90 9.75 23.32
CA LEU A 53 -5.24 9.53 22.04
C LEU A 53 -5.02 8.03 21.75
N LEU A 54 -5.38 7.15 22.67
CA LEU A 54 -5.32 5.71 22.45
C LEU A 54 -6.40 5.31 21.45
N TRP A 55 -5.98 5.04 20.23
CA TRP A 55 -6.91 4.61 19.19
C TRP A 55 -7.22 3.11 19.32
N GLN A 56 -8.49 2.79 19.43
CA GLN A 56 -9.02 1.43 19.42
C GLN A 56 -9.82 1.25 18.13
N PRO A 57 -9.38 0.36 17.22
CA PRO A 57 -10.14 0.11 15.99
C PRO A 57 -11.49 -0.53 16.34
N PRO A 58 -12.57 -0.07 15.71
CA PRO A 58 -13.89 -0.69 15.87
C PRO A 58 -13.89 -2.10 15.26
N THR A 59 -14.67 -3.00 15.85
CA THR A 59 -14.76 -4.40 15.42
C THR A 59 -15.85 -4.57 14.38
N LEU A 60 -15.49 -5.02 13.17
CA LEU A 60 -16.44 -5.43 12.14
C LEU A 60 -16.85 -6.89 12.38
N GLU A 61 -18.14 -7.10 12.65
CA GLU A 61 -18.71 -8.42 13.04
C GLU A 61 -19.52 -9.09 11.92
N SER A 62 -19.54 -8.49 10.76
CA SER A 62 -20.19 -9.01 9.55
C SER A 62 -19.31 -8.84 8.32
N ALA A 63 -19.77 -9.27 7.16
CA ALA A 63 -19.11 -8.89 5.91
C ALA A 63 -19.07 -7.37 5.73
N ASN A 64 -17.98 -6.88 5.11
CA ASN A 64 -17.81 -5.46 4.81
C ASN A 64 -18.67 -5.07 3.60
N THR A 65 -19.94 -4.85 3.84
CA THR A 65 -20.92 -4.40 2.85
C THR A 65 -21.45 -3.00 3.23
N PRO A 66 -22.19 -2.29 2.36
CA PRO A 66 -22.74 -0.98 2.67
C PRO A 66 -23.58 -0.92 3.96
N ARG A 67 -24.15 -2.05 4.38
CA ARG A 67 -24.80 -2.23 5.69
C ARG A 67 -24.12 -3.38 6.40
N CYS A 68 -23.51 -3.10 7.55
CA CYS A 68 -22.72 -4.05 8.32
C CYS A 68 -23.04 -3.94 9.82
N THR A 69 -22.42 -4.77 10.62
CA THR A 69 -22.44 -4.70 12.08
C THR A 69 -21.06 -4.35 12.59
N MET A 70 -20.97 -3.25 13.38
CA MET A 70 -19.72 -2.82 14.02
C MET A 70 -20.00 -2.57 15.51
N ASP A 71 -19.17 -3.16 16.36
CA ASP A 71 -19.29 -3.08 17.84
C ASP A 71 -20.74 -3.35 18.31
N GLY A 72 -21.34 -4.44 17.78
CA GLY A 72 -22.69 -4.87 18.08
C GLY A 72 -23.82 -4.00 17.50
N LYS A 73 -23.51 -3.00 16.65
CA LYS A 73 -24.49 -2.04 16.13
C LYS A 73 -24.64 -2.12 14.61
N PRO A 74 -25.89 -2.10 14.08
CA PRO A 74 -26.13 -1.89 12.66
C PRO A 74 -25.52 -0.56 12.20
N THR A 75 -24.64 -0.61 11.19
CA THR A 75 -23.87 0.54 10.74
C THR A 75 -23.97 0.69 9.22
N ILE A 76 -24.02 1.93 8.72
CA ILE A 76 -23.85 2.25 7.31
C ILE A 76 -22.35 2.50 7.10
N MET A 77 -21.73 1.68 6.24
CA MET A 77 -20.29 1.73 5.97
C MET A 77 -19.99 2.76 4.88
N LEU A 78 -19.33 3.86 5.26
CA LEU A 78 -18.90 4.92 4.35
C LEU A 78 -17.36 5.04 4.25
N SER A 79 -16.63 4.27 5.05
CA SER A 79 -15.17 4.36 5.18
C SER A 79 -14.42 3.12 4.70
N ALA A 80 -15.12 2.15 4.10
CA ALA A 80 -14.47 0.96 3.57
C ALA A 80 -13.80 1.22 2.21
N ASN A 81 -12.70 0.53 1.98
CA ASN A 81 -12.03 0.52 0.67
C ASN A 81 -12.64 -0.50 -0.31
N ASN A 82 -13.74 -1.13 0.03
CA ASN A 82 -14.45 -2.10 -0.83
C ASN A 82 -15.33 -1.36 -1.86
N TYR A 83 -14.72 -0.54 -2.71
CA TYR A 83 -15.41 0.42 -3.58
C TYR A 83 -16.45 -0.21 -4.50
N LEU A 84 -16.17 -1.38 -5.07
CA LEU A 84 -17.07 -2.12 -5.95
C LEU A 84 -17.94 -3.15 -5.22
N ASN A 85 -17.82 -3.23 -3.89
CA ASN A 85 -18.51 -4.24 -3.07
C ASN A 85 -18.28 -5.69 -3.54
N LEU A 86 -17.08 -6.02 -4.00
CA LEU A 86 -16.75 -7.33 -4.57
C LEU A 86 -16.36 -8.38 -3.52
N THR A 87 -16.08 -7.99 -2.27
CA THR A 87 -15.66 -8.93 -1.22
C THR A 87 -16.67 -10.04 -0.94
N THR A 88 -17.96 -9.81 -1.23
CA THR A 88 -19.05 -10.78 -1.08
C THR A 88 -19.65 -11.22 -2.41
N HIS A 89 -19.06 -10.83 -3.53
CA HIS A 89 -19.59 -11.20 -4.85
C HIS A 89 -19.45 -12.70 -5.08
N PRO A 90 -20.53 -13.42 -5.45
CA PRO A 90 -20.54 -14.89 -5.53
C PRO A 90 -19.40 -15.46 -6.39
N LYS A 91 -19.12 -14.87 -7.55
CA LYS A 91 -18.02 -15.33 -8.43
C LYS A 91 -16.65 -15.22 -7.77
N VAL A 92 -16.42 -14.16 -6.98
CA VAL A 92 -15.14 -13.94 -6.28
C VAL A 92 -15.00 -14.97 -5.15
N VAL A 93 -16.06 -15.14 -4.37
CA VAL A 93 -16.08 -16.11 -3.26
C VAL A 93 -15.86 -17.54 -3.77
N GLU A 94 -16.59 -17.97 -4.81
CA GLU A 94 -16.46 -19.31 -5.39
C GLU A 94 -15.08 -19.54 -6.01
N ALA A 95 -14.50 -18.55 -6.68
CA ALA A 95 -13.15 -18.63 -7.22
C ALA A 95 -12.10 -18.79 -6.10
N SER A 96 -12.26 -18.07 -4.99
CA SER A 96 -11.39 -18.19 -3.81
C SER A 96 -11.49 -19.58 -3.18
N ILE A 97 -12.71 -20.12 -3.02
CA ILE A 97 -12.94 -21.47 -2.50
C ILE A 97 -12.30 -22.53 -3.42
N ALA A 98 -12.50 -22.41 -4.72
CA ALA A 98 -11.93 -23.33 -5.71
C ALA A 98 -10.39 -23.30 -5.69
N ALA A 99 -9.79 -22.11 -5.64
CA ALA A 99 -8.35 -21.95 -5.53
C ALA A 99 -7.81 -22.55 -4.24
N THR A 100 -8.45 -22.30 -3.11
CA THR A 100 -8.06 -22.87 -1.81
C THR A 100 -8.14 -24.41 -1.82
N ARG A 101 -9.14 -24.99 -2.43
CA ARG A 101 -9.24 -26.45 -2.58
C ARG A 101 -8.14 -27.06 -3.46
N LYS A 102 -7.72 -26.34 -4.51
CA LYS A 102 -6.68 -26.80 -5.44
C LYS A 102 -5.26 -26.59 -4.89
N TYR A 103 -4.99 -25.45 -4.27
CA TYR A 103 -3.63 -25.01 -3.95
C TYR A 103 -3.32 -24.99 -2.44
N GLY A 104 -4.34 -25.14 -1.59
CA GLY A 104 -4.20 -24.91 -0.15
C GLY A 104 -4.34 -23.42 0.20
N ALA A 105 -4.02 -23.09 1.45
CA ALA A 105 -4.17 -21.72 2.00
C ALA A 105 -3.08 -20.74 1.57
N GLY A 106 -2.02 -21.22 0.90
CA GLY A 106 -0.92 -20.38 0.43
C GLY A 106 0.13 -21.17 -0.31
N SER A 107 1.15 -20.50 -0.83
CA SER A 107 2.20 -21.10 -1.68
C SER A 107 3.21 -21.96 -0.90
N GLY A 108 3.27 -21.86 0.42
CA GLY A 108 4.22 -22.61 1.25
C GLY A 108 5.69 -22.25 1.04
N SER A 109 6.00 -21.30 0.15
CA SER A 109 7.36 -20.85 -0.14
C SER A 109 7.36 -19.44 -0.72
N VAL A 110 8.53 -18.79 -0.71
CA VAL A 110 8.74 -17.51 -1.42
C VAL A 110 8.76 -17.73 -2.93
N ARG A 111 8.29 -16.75 -3.70
CA ARG A 111 8.15 -16.83 -5.15
C ARG A 111 9.46 -17.20 -5.87
N ALA A 112 10.59 -16.63 -5.43
CA ALA A 112 11.88 -16.83 -6.06
C ALA A 112 12.45 -18.26 -5.92
N ILE A 113 11.93 -19.08 -4.98
CA ILE A 113 12.43 -20.43 -4.75
C ILE A 113 11.46 -21.48 -5.30
N ALA A 114 10.30 -21.65 -4.64
CA ALA A 114 9.31 -22.68 -4.97
C ALA A 114 7.86 -22.21 -4.79
N GLY A 115 7.64 -20.91 -4.58
CA GLY A 115 6.32 -20.32 -4.28
C GLY A 115 5.64 -19.66 -5.47
N THR A 116 6.21 -19.68 -6.68
CA THR A 116 5.54 -19.19 -7.88
C THR A 116 4.61 -20.28 -8.41
N MET A 117 3.32 -20.08 -8.24
CA MET A 117 2.27 -20.98 -8.73
C MET A 117 1.73 -20.49 -10.08
N ASP A 118 1.13 -21.39 -10.85
CA ASP A 118 0.49 -21.09 -12.14
C ASP A 118 -0.58 -19.98 -12.01
N ILE A 119 -1.33 -19.96 -10.92
CA ILE A 119 -2.34 -18.93 -10.63
C ILE A 119 -1.73 -17.51 -10.47
N HIS A 120 -0.48 -17.39 -9.99
CA HIS A 120 0.21 -16.10 -9.95
C HIS A 120 0.46 -15.59 -11.38
N LEU A 121 1.01 -16.45 -12.24
CA LEU A 121 1.31 -16.10 -13.63
C LEU A 121 0.05 -15.77 -14.43
N GLU A 122 -1.03 -16.50 -14.19
CA GLU A 122 -2.33 -16.21 -14.82
C GLU A 122 -2.88 -14.86 -14.38
N ALA A 123 -2.80 -14.54 -13.10
CA ALA A 123 -3.25 -13.26 -12.58
C ALA A 123 -2.40 -12.10 -13.12
N GLU A 124 -1.07 -12.22 -13.15
CA GLU A 124 -0.15 -11.24 -13.74
C GLU A 124 -0.48 -10.98 -15.22
N ARG A 125 -0.68 -12.03 -16.00
CA ARG A 125 -1.08 -11.91 -17.41
C ARG A 125 -2.41 -11.18 -17.57
N LYS A 126 -3.43 -11.53 -16.75
CA LYS A 126 -4.75 -10.87 -16.81
C LYS A 126 -4.70 -9.40 -16.40
N VAL A 127 -3.89 -9.06 -15.41
CA VAL A 127 -3.68 -7.66 -15.02
C VAL A 127 -3.01 -6.89 -16.16
N ALA A 128 -1.96 -7.44 -16.75
CA ALA A 128 -1.28 -6.80 -17.89
C ALA A 128 -2.24 -6.58 -19.07
N GLU A 129 -3.06 -7.57 -19.41
CA GLU A 129 -4.10 -7.46 -20.45
C GLU A 129 -5.16 -6.40 -20.10
N PHE A 130 -5.62 -6.37 -18.85
CA PHE A 130 -6.64 -5.41 -18.40
C PHE A 130 -6.12 -3.98 -18.43
N LYS A 131 -4.88 -3.76 -17.97
CA LYS A 131 -4.22 -2.44 -17.94
C LYS A 131 -3.71 -2.02 -19.32
N GLY A 132 -3.53 -2.97 -20.25
CA GLY A 132 -2.94 -2.70 -21.56
C GLY A 132 -1.43 -2.44 -21.49
N VAL A 133 -0.73 -3.06 -20.54
CA VAL A 133 0.72 -2.94 -20.34
C VAL A 133 1.46 -4.21 -20.75
N GLU A 134 2.78 -4.14 -20.92
CA GLU A 134 3.60 -5.26 -21.37
C GLU A 134 3.62 -6.41 -20.36
N SER A 135 3.73 -6.09 -19.06
CA SER A 135 3.82 -7.08 -18.00
C SER A 135 3.31 -6.54 -16.66
N ALA A 136 2.99 -7.45 -15.75
CA ALA A 136 2.63 -7.14 -14.38
C ALA A 136 3.32 -8.10 -13.42
N LEU A 137 3.52 -7.66 -12.18
CA LEU A 137 4.04 -8.46 -11.07
C LEU A 137 3.12 -8.34 -9.86
N ILE A 138 2.83 -9.47 -9.21
CA ILE A 138 2.02 -9.51 -8.00
C ILE A 138 2.92 -9.58 -6.77
N TYR A 139 2.69 -8.65 -5.85
CA TYR A 139 3.25 -8.61 -4.50
C TYR A 139 2.19 -9.02 -3.48
N SER A 140 2.61 -9.29 -2.24
CA SER A 140 1.70 -9.72 -1.17
C SER A 140 0.77 -8.61 -0.65
N ALA A 141 1.13 -7.34 -0.86
CA ALA A 141 0.34 -6.17 -0.46
C ALA A 141 0.76 -4.93 -1.24
N GLY A 142 -0.12 -3.91 -1.35
CA GLY A 142 0.22 -2.61 -1.96
C GLY A 142 1.40 -1.91 -1.28
N TYR A 143 1.50 -2.01 0.06
CA TYR A 143 2.67 -1.52 0.80
C TYR A 143 3.98 -2.14 0.27
N THR A 144 3.99 -3.45 0.04
CA THR A 144 5.19 -4.16 -0.45
C THR A 144 5.51 -3.85 -1.91
N VAL A 145 4.55 -3.39 -2.72
CA VAL A 145 4.82 -2.87 -4.06
C VAL A 145 5.76 -1.67 -3.95
N ASN A 146 5.39 -0.65 -3.19
CA ASN A 146 6.18 0.58 -3.07
C ASN A 146 7.56 0.35 -2.45
N VAL A 147 7.64 -0.39 -1.33
CA VAL A 147 8.94 -0.65 -0.67
C VAL A 147 9.83 -1.63 -1.44
N GLY A 148 9.28 -2.40 -2.34
CA GLY A 148 10.04 -3.31 -3.22
C GLY A 148 10.45 -2.67 -4.55
N LEU A 149 9.53 -1.95 -5.20
CA LEU A 149 9.74 -1.38 -6.52
C LEU A 149 10.64 -0.14 -6.48
N ILE A 150 10.33 0.84 -5.62
CA ILE A 150 11.08 2.11 -5.56
C ILE A 150 12.59 1.89 -5.42
N PRO A 151 13.09 1.09 -4.45
CA PRO A 151 14.52 0.85 -4.32
C PRO A 151 15.13 0.05 -5.47
N SER A 152 14.33 -0.65 -6.28
CA SER A 152 14.83 -1.36 -7.45
C SER A 152 15.02 -0.46 -8.66
N LEU A 153 14.30 0.65 -8.74
CA LEU A 153 14.34 1.60 -9.86
C LEU A 153 15.50 2.61 -9.71
N VAL A 154 15.65 3.18 -8.52
CA VAL A 154 16.63 4.24 -8.24
C VAL A 154 17.35 3.96 -6.92
N GLN A 155 18.67 3.87 -6.95
CA GLN A 155 19.49 3.51 -5.78
C GLN A 155 20.71 4.41 -5.59
N GLY A 156 21.18 5.02 -6.67
CA GLY A 156 22.42 5.79 -6.70
C GLY A 156 22.30 7.11 -5.95
N LYS A 157 23.44 7.63 -5.46
CA LYS A 157 23.48 8.98 -4.86
C LYS A 157 23.29 10.10 -5.89
N GLU A 158 23.49 9.78 -7.17
CA GLU A 158 23.33 10.69 -8.30
C GLU A 158 21.89 10.65 -8.85
N ASP A 159 21.09 9.67 -8.43
CA ASP A 159 19.67 9.60 -8.74
C ASP A 159 18.86 10.52 -7.84
N ILE A 160 17.65 10.90 -8.28
CA ILE A 160 16.70 11.66 -7.47
C ILE A 160 15.31 11.05 -7.52
N ILE A 161 14.63 11.06 -6.37
CA ILE A 161 13.20 10.76 -6.24
C ILE A 161 12.48 12.05 -5.87
N ILE A 162 11.46 12.39 -6.65
CA ILE A 162 10.63 13.58 -6.50
C ILE A 162 9.23 13.11 -6.10
N SER A 163 8.78 13.45 -4.91
CA SER A 163 7.55 12.93 -4.28
C SER A 163 6.57 14.07 -3.99
N ASP A 164 5.28 13.84 -4.26
CA ASP A 164 4.24 14.72 -3.73
C ASP A 164 4.23 14.64 -2.18
N GLU A 165 3.94 15.75 -1.50
CA GLU A 165 3.98 15.83 -0.04
C GLU A 165 2.89 15.01 0.66
N LEU A 166 1.76 14.72 -0.01
CA LEU A 166 0.66 13.94 0.53
C LEU A 166 0.67 12.46 0.14
N ASN A 167 1.72 12.00 -0.53
CA ASN A 167 1.88 10.61 -0.90
C ASN A 167 1.72 9.65 0.28
N HIS A 168 1.18 8.47 0.00
CA HIS A 168 0.97 7.41 0.98
C HIS A 168 2.26 7.02 1.71
N GLY A 169 2.15 6.69 3.01
CA GLY A 169 3.29 6.33 3.87
C GLY A 169 4.19 5.22 3.32
N SER A 170 3.66 4.27 2.56
CA SER A 170 4.47 3.22 1.91
C SER A 170 5.41 3.76 0.84
N ILE A 171 5.04 4.82 0.13
CA ILE A 171 5.92 5.53 -0.82
C ILE A 171 7.07 6.18 -0.04
N ILE A 172 6.74 6.91 1.03
CA ILE A 172 7.73 7.54 1.89
C ILE A 172 8.73 6.50 2.43
N ASP A 173 8.25 5.36 2.88
CA ASP A 173 9.10 4.27 3.39
C ASP A 173 9.94 3.64 2.27
N GLY A 174 9.38 3.42 1.09
CA GLY A 174 10.13 2.96 -0.09
C GLY A 174 11.26 3.91 -0.48
N VAL A 175 10.98 5.23 -0.48
CA VAL A 175 11.97 6.28 -0.73
C VAL A 175 13.09 6.26 0.32
N ARG A 176 12.76 6.04 1.59
CA ARG A 176 13.74 5.95 2.70
C ARG A 176 14.70 4.77 2.56
N LEU A 177 14.33 3.72 1.88
CA LEU A 177 15.18 2.55 1.64
C LEU A 177 16.26 2.79 0.58
N THR A 178 16.20 3.89 -0.15
CA THR A 178 17.17 4.25 -1.19
C THR A 178 18.30 5.15 -0.68
N LYS A 179 19.36 5.28 -1.47
CA LYS A 179 20.43 6.28 -1.28
C LYS A 179 20.27 7.49 -2.22
N ALA A 180 19.23 7.49 -3.05
CA ALA A 180 18.94 8.57 -3.97
C ALA A 180 18.69 9.89 -3.24
N LYS A 181 18.95 11.00 -3.90
CA LYS A 181 18.51 12.31 -3.46
C LYS A 181 16.98 12.32 -3.35
N ARG A 182 16.45 13.15 -2.49
CA ARG A 182 15.01 13.24 -2.23
C ARG A 182 14.57 14.68 -2.33
N ALA A 183 13.55 14.92 -3.12
CA ALA A 183 12.85 16.20 -3.16
C ALA A 183 11.36 15.96 -2.95
N VAL A 184 10.70 16.88 -2.30
CA VAL A 184 9.26 16.87 -2.07
C VAL A 184 8.71 18.17 -2.65
N PHE A 185 7.65 18.09 -3.43
CA PHE A 185 6.95 19.26 -3.93
C PHE A 185 5.57 19.38 -3.26
N PRO A 186 5.04 20.61 -3.10
CA PRO A 186 3.73 20.86 -2.53
C PRO A 186 2.65 20.13 -3.33
N HIS A 187 1.63 19.67 -2.62
CA HIS A 187 0.57 18.84 -3.17
C HIS A 187 -0.05 19.41 -4.45
N ASN A 188 0.01 18.59 -5.52
CA ASN A 188 -0.51 18.90 -6.85
C ASN A 188 0.01 20.23 -7.45
N ASP A 189 1.13 20.78 -6.97
CA ASP A 189 1.74 22.00 -7.51
C ASP A 189 2.72 21.67 -8.65
N MET A 190 2.22 21.73 -9.87
CA MET A 190 3.03 21.43 -11.08
C MET A 190 4.11 22.50 -11.33
N GLY A 191 3.91 23.73 -10.88
CA GLY A 191 4.93 24.77 -10.98
C GLY A 191 6.11 24.50 -10.05
N ALA A 192 5.83 24.05 -8.83
CA ALA A 192 6.87 23.62 -7.89
C ALA A 192 7.58 22.34 -8.37
N LEU A 193 6.83 21.39 -8.96
CA LEU A 193 7.42 20.19 -9.58
C LEU A 193 8.41 20.56 -10.69
N GLU A 194 8.02 21.46 -11.60
CA GLU A 194 8.87 21.92 -12.69
C GLU A 194 10.16 22.58 -12.17
N GLN A 195 10.04 23.38 -11.09
CA GLN A 195 11.22 24.00 -10.46
C GLN A 195 12.16 22.92 -9.89
N VAL A 196 11.63 21.94 -9.17
CA VAL A 196 12.44 20.82 -8.63
C VAL A 196 13.14 20.04 -9.75
N LEU A 197 12.46 19.81 -10.85
CA LEU A 197 13.04 19.14 -12.03
C LEU A 197 14.21 19.94 -12.62
N LYS A 198 14.04 21.25 -12.81
CA LYS A 198 15.09 22.17 -13.29
C LYS A 198 16.30 22.21 -12.37
N GLU A 199 16.08 22.27 -11.06
CA GLU A 199 17.16 22.30 -10.07
C GLU A 199 17.96 20.98 -10.00
N ASN A 200 17.40 19.88 -10.53
CA ASN A 200 18.00 18.55 -10.51
C ASN A 200 18.19 17.95 -11.92
N ASP A 201 18.35 18.81 -12.91
CA ASP A 201 18.48 18.38 -14.31
C ASP A 201 19.70 17.50 -14.57
N GLU A 202 20.79 17.72 -13.82
CA GLU A 202 22.03 16.94 -13.89
C GLU A 202 21.96 15.55 -13.18
N SER A 203 20.81 15.18 -12.60
CA SER A 203 20.68 13.85 -11.96
C SER A 203 20.65 12.73 -12.99
N ASP A 204 21.34 11.62 -12.71
CA ASP A 204 21.46 10.48 -13.64
C ASP A 204 20.10 9.87 -13.96
N ARG A 205 19.27 9.65 -12.93
CA ARG A 205 17.89 9.18 -13.05
C ARG A 205 16.99 10.05 -12.19
N LYS A 206 15.87 10.43 -12.75
CA LYS A 206 14.81 11.16 -12.07
C LYS A 206 13.59 10.27 -12.02
N LEU A 207 13.01 10.08 -10.83
CA LEU A 207 11.77 9.34 -10.63
C LEU A 207 10.76 10.21 -9.91
N ILE A 208 9.69 10.56 -10.59
CA ILE A 208 8.52 11.24 -9.99
C ILE A 208 7.58 10.17 -9.48
N ILE A 209 7.13 10.29 -8.24
CA ILE A 209 6.17 9.36 -7.62
C ILE A 209 5.00 10.12 -7.04
N VAL A 210 3.79 9.67 -7.37
CA VAL A 210 2.54 10.25 -6.89
C VAL A 210 1.49 9.18 -6.60
N ASP A 211 0.58 9.45 -5.65
CA ASP A 211 -0.70 8.76 -5.59
C ASP A 211 -1.58 9.23 -6.76
N GLY A 212 -2.28 8.33 -7.41
CA GLY A 212 -3.22 8.68 -8.48
C GLY A 212 -4.47 9.37 -7.94
N VAL A 213 -5.04 8.79 -6.88
CA VAL A 213 -6.10 9.36 -6.07
C VAL A 213 -5.63 9.38 -4.63
N PHE A 214 -5.56 10.55 -4.02
CA PHE A 214 -5.08 10.72 -2.65
C PHE A 214 -6.14 10.26 -1.65
N SER A 215 -5.82 9.25 -0.87
CA SER A 215 -6.80 8.48 -0.07
C SER A 215 -7.51 9.28 1.01
N MET A 216 -6.91 10.34 1.53
CA MET A 216 -7.46 11.12 2.64
C MET A 216 -8.34 12.27 2.16
N ASP A 217 -7.97 12.91 1.07
CA ASP A 217 -8.63 14.10 0.52
C ASP A 217 -9.54 13.74 -0.65
N GLY A 218 -9.23 12.67 -1.38
CA GLY A 218 -10.04 12.15 -2.48
C GLY A 218 -9.84 12.89 -3.81
N ASP A 219 -8.88 13.78 -3.87
CA ASP A 219 -8.52 14.50 -5.07
C ASP A 219 -7.65 13.66 -6.00
N ILE A 220 -7.61 14.05 -7.25
CA ILE A 220 -6.97 13.34 -8.35
C ILE A 220 -5.68 14.08 -8.72
N CYS A 221 -4.59 13.33 -8.88
CA CYS A 221 -3.35 13.88 -9.40
C CYS A 221 -3.56 14.45 -10.82
N PRO A 222 -3.07 15.65 -11.15
CA PRO A 222 -3.07 16.18 -12.52
C PRO A 222 -2.00 15.46 -13.38
N LEU A 223 -2.26 14.16 -13.64
CA LEU A 223 -1.28 13.23 -14.20
C LEU A 223 -0.88 13.60 -15.64
N ASP A 224 -1.75 14.25 -16.40
CA ASP A 224 -1.48 14.75 -17.75
C ASP A 224 -0.44 15.88 -17.76
N GLU A 225 -0.57 16.84 -16.84
CA GLU A 225 0.42 17.92 -16.69
C GLU A 225 1.75 17.36 -16.13
N LEU A 226 1.67 16.48 -15.15
CA LEU A 226 2.84 15.82 -14.54
C LEU A 226 3.64 15.01 -15.57
N THR A 227 2.96 14.20 -16.39
CA THR A 227 3.66 13.41 -17.42
C THR A 227 4.27 14.29 -18.51
N ALA A 228 3.66 15.41 -18.85
CA ALA A 228 4.25 16.37 -19.80
C ALA A 228 5.57 16.94 -19.25
N LEU A 229 5.61 17.33 -17.97
CA LEU A 229 6.83 17.79 -17.31
C LEU A 229 7.89 16.67 -17.21
N ALA A 230 7.46 15.45 -16.90
CA ALA A 230 8.36 14.30 -16.83
C ALA A 230 9.06 14.03 -18.16
N GLU A 231 8.32 14.07 -19.28
CA GLU A 231 8.86 13.93 -20.64
C GLU A 231 9.85 15.05 -21.00
N GLU A 232 9.52 16.31 -20.68
CA GLU A 232 10.38 17.46 -20.95
C GLU A 232 11.74 17.36 -20.21
N HIS A 233 11.71 16.82 -18.99
CA HIS A 233 12.89 16.70 -18.11
C HIS A 233 13.52 15.30 -18.10
N ASN A 234 13.10 14.40 -18.99
CA ASN A 234 13.58 13.01 -19.05
C ASN A 234 13.52 12.30 -17.67
N ALA A 235 12.35 12.38 -17.03
CA ALA A 235 12.06 11.75 -15.76
C ALA A 235 11.10 10.57 -15.95
N MET A 236 11.30 9.49 -15.18
CA MET A 236 10.35 8.38 -15.07
C MET A 236 9.18 8.78 -14.18
N VAL A 237 8.01 8.23 -14.47
CA VAL A 237 6.79 8.42 -13.67
C VAL A 237 6.34 7.08 -13.09
N MET A 238 6.14 7.06 -11.77
CA MET A 238 5.47 5.99 -11.05
C MET A 238 4.21 6.55 -10.39
N VAL A 239 3.07 5.89 -10.63
CA VAL A 239 1.80 6.23 -9.99
C VAL A 239 1.32 5.08 -9.11
N ASP A 240 0.97 5.38 -7.85
CA ASP A 240 0.21 4.48 -6.98
C ASP A 240 -1.28 4.73 -7.20
N ASP A 241 -1.91 3.87 -7.98
CA ASP A 241 -3.31 3.96 -8.36
C ASP A 241 -4.22 3.07 -7.51
N CYS A 242 -3.80 2.72 -6.29
CA CYS A 242 -4.58 1.86 -5.39
C CYS A 242 -6.00 2.36 -5.09
N HIS A 243 -6.30 3.62 -5.31
CA HIS A 243 -7.61 4.23 -5.07
C HIS A 243 -8.33 4.64 -6.37
N GLY A 244 -7.65 4.68 -7.51
CA GLY A 244 -8.25 4.98 -8.81
C GLY A 244 -8.64 3.73 -9.60
N GLU A 245 -7.89 2.63 -9.47
CA GLU A 245 -8.28 1.35 -10.09
C GLU A 245 -9.68 0.91 -9.64
N GLY A 246 -10.44 0.32 -10.56
CA GLY A 246 -11.84 -0.06 -10.34
C GLY A 246 -12.82 1.12 -10.34
N VAL A 247 -12.35 2.38 -10.21
CA VAL A 247 -13.17 3.59 -10.04
C VAL A 247 -13.04 4.53 -11.22
N LEU A 248 -11.82 4.83 -11.65
CA LEU A 248 -11.53 5.75 -12.76
C LEU A 248 -11.27 5.00 -14.06
N GLY A 249 -11.37 5.75 -15.17
CA GLY A 249 -11.08 5.24 -16.51
C GLY A 249 -12.15 4.29 -17.07
N ASP A 250 -11.99 3.93 -18.34
CA ASP A 250 -12.94 3.05 -19.02
C ASP A 250 -12.88 1.64 -18.45
N GLY A 251 -14.01 1.15 -17.92
CA GLY A 251 -14.10 -0.15 -17.28
C GLY A 251 -13.25 -0.28 -16.01
N GLY A 252 -12.90 0.84 -15.36
CA GLY A 252 -12.15 0.86 -14.11
C GLY A 252 -10.65 0.64 -14.27
N ARG A 253 -10.06 1.00 -15.42
CA ARG A 253 -8.62 0.81 -15.68
C ARG A 253 -7.71 1.79 -14.93
N GLY A 254 -8.27 2.69 -14.14
CA GLY A 254 -7.52 3.58 -13.28
C GLY A 254 -7.19 4.93 -13.92
N ILE A 255 -6.31 5.67 -13.23
CA ILE A 255 -6.01 7.07 -13.55
C ILE A 255 -5.29 7.23 -14.90
N VAL A 256 -4.40 6.31 -15.26
CA VAL A 256 -3.68 6.38 -16.55
C VAL A 256 -4.65 6.28 -17.71
N ASP A 257 -5.65 5.39 -17.64
CA ASP A 257 -6.71 5.31 -18.62
C ASP A 257 -7.67 6.51 -18.57
N HIS A 258 -7.92 7.06 -17.39
CA HIS A 258 -8.75 8.26 -17.21
C HIS A 258 -8.22 9.45 -18.02
N PHE A 259 -6.92 9.69 -17.98
CA PHE A 259 -6.25 10.75 -18.75
C PHE A 259 -5.76 10.32 -20.14
N LYS A 260 -5.98 9.06 -20.55
CA LYS A 260 -5.53 8.51 -21.84
C LYS A 260 -4.01 8.60 -22.03
N LEU A 261 -3.27 8.21 -21.00
CA LEU A 261 -1.80 8.31 -20.91
C LEU A 261 -1.09 6.96 -21.07
N GLN A 262 -1.74 5.97 -21.68
CA GLN A 262 -1.14 4.65 -21.93
C GLN A 262 0.20 4.81 -22.66
N GLY A 263 1.25 4.19 -22.09
CA GLY A 263 2.62 4.26 -22.63
C GLY A 263 3.40 5.54 -22.25
N ARG A 264 2.81 6.44 -21.45
CA ARG A 264 3.45 7.67 -20.96
C ARG A 264 3.78 7.61 -19.46
N VAL A 265 3.25 6.63 -18.75
CA VAL A 265 3.58 6.33 -17.35
C VAL A 265 4.40 5.05 -17.34
N ASP A 266 5.55 5.06 -16.67
CA ASP A 266 6.49 3.94 -16.69
C ASP A 266 6.06 2.82 -15.75
N PHE A 267 5.48 3.16 -14.58
CA PHE A 267 5.08 2.19 -13.56
C PHE A 267 3.75 2.55 -12.95
N GLU A 268 2.86 1.59 -12.90
CA GLU A 268 1.59 1.71 -12.17
C GLU A 268 1.55 0.69 -11.04
N GLY A 269 1.31 1.15 -9.81
CA GLY A 269 1.01 0.30 -8.65
C GLY A 269 -0.49 0.24 -8.40
N GLY A 270 -1.02 -0.92 -8.07
CA GLY A 270 -2.43 -1.11 -7.75
C GLY A 270 -2.64 -2.10 -6.60
N SER A 271 -3.89 -2.33 -6.20
CA SER A 271 -4.19 -3.24 -5.10
C SER A 271 -5.53 -3.94 -5.26
N PHE A 272 -5.55 -5.27 -5.28
CA PHE A 272 -6.78 -6.07 -5.23
C PHE A 272 -7.55 -5.99 -3.89
N SER A 273 -7.04 -5.29 -2.89
CA SER A 273 -7.68 -5.20 -1.57
C SER A 273 -8.79 -4.15 -1.51
N LYS A 274 -8.98 -3.34 -2.54
CA LYS A 274 -9.92 -2.22 -2.56
C LYS A 274 -11.04 -2.37 -3.60
N HIS A 275 -10.82 -3.18 -4.63
CA HIS A 275 -11.77 -3.40 -5.74
C HIS A 275 -11.63 -4.79 -6.34
#